data_7698eb9053406914d770ca7b64488fce
#
_entry.id   7698eb9053406914d770ca7b64488fce
#
_cell.length_a   1.000
_cell.length_b   1.000
_cell.length_c   1.000
_cell.angle_alpha   90.00
_cell.angle_beta   90.00
_cell.angle_gamma   90.00
#
_symmetry.space_group_name_H-M   'P 1'
#
loop_
_entity.id
_entity.type
_entity.pdbx_description
1 polymer ?
#
loop_
_entity_poly.entity_id
_entity_poly.type
_entity_poly.pdbx_seq_one_letter_code
_entity_poly.pdbx_strand_id
1 'polypeptide(L)'
;KNGLTDIEINWNAPGVKGREGKKWGTEVAYYGFNVLGYGSKVNSPWRAGANESTTMRFSTDVAINGNKLAAGNYGFFIALYPDSCVLIFNKNTEGWGSYFYTSNLDVLKVSVRQQKDMKVSKERLDFTFDKQTNESIEVALEWEYWRIPFTVEVDLVKTTLASIKA
;
A
#
# COMPACT_ATOMS: atom_id res chain seq x y z
N LYS A 1 -11.55 -0.93 -11.16
CA LYS A 1 -11.68 -2.29 -11.71
C LYS A 1 -10.71 -2.49 -12.85
N ASN A 2 -10.01 -3.63 -12.89
CA ASN A 2 -9.06 -3.93 -13.96
C ASN A 2 -9.46 -5.25 -14.62
N GLY A 3 -9.98 -5.19 -15.85
CA GLY A 3 -10.61 -6.32 -16.49
C GLY A 3 -11.80 -6.79 -15.66
N LEU A 4 -11.80 -8.08 -15.25
CA LEU A 4 -12.79 -8.64 -14.33
C LEU A 4 -12.37 -8.58 -12.87
N THR A 5 -11.27 -7.91 -12.56
CA THR A 5 -10.74 -7.81 -11.21
C THR A 5 -11.15 -6.50 -10.56
N ASP A 6 -11.70 -6.59 -9.36
CA ASP A 6 -11.99 -5.44 -8.51
C ASP A 6 -10.82 -5.23 -7.55
N ILE A 7 -10.35 -3.99 -7.48
CA ILE A 7 -9.32 -3.55 -6.53
C ILE A 7 -9.94 -2.51 -5.64
N GLU A 8 -9.90 -2.73 -4.33
CA GLU A 8 -10.47 -1.81 -3.36
C GLU A 8 -9.41 -1.46 -2.32
N ILE A 9 -9.24 -0.16 -2.09
CA ILE A 9 -8.29 0.35 -1.10
C ILE A 9 -9.04 1.23 -0.12
N ASN A 10 -8.92 0.93 1.17
CA ASN A 10 -9.51 1.71 2.25
C ASN A 10 -8.40 2.30 3.10
N TRP A 11 -8.42 3.62 3.28
CA TRP A 11 -7.40 4.30 4.07
C TRP A 11 -8.00 5.51 4.79
N ASN A 12 -7.30 5.95 5.84
CA ASN A 12 -7.58 7.22 6.50
C ASN A 12 -6.51 8.22 6.07
N ALA A 13 -6.92 9.37 5.57
CA ALA A 13 -6.03 10.34 4.94
C ALA A 13 -5.54 11.39 5.92
N PRO A 14 -4.28 11.32 6.39
CA PRO A 14 -3.70 12.41 7.17
C PRO A 14 -3.40 13.61 6.27
N GLY A 15 -3.45 14.80 6.84
CA GLY A 15 -3.07 16.03 6.15
C GLY A 15 -1.62 16.40 6.41
N VAL A 16 -1.06 17.25 5.55
CA VAL A 16 0.26 17.82 5.74
C VAL A 16 0.25 18.80 6.91
N LYS A 17 -0.76 19.63 7.01
CA LYS A 17 -0.98 20.58 8.11
C LYS A 17 0.23 21.49 8.36
N GLY A 18 0.82 22.04 7.29
CA GLY A 18 1.96 22.93 7.38
C GLY A 18 3.30 22.27 7.71
N ARG A 19 3.37 20.94 7.61
CA ARG A 19 4.58 20.17 7.93
C ARG A 19 5.35 19.72 6.69
N GLU A 20 5.28 20.48 5.59
CA GLU A 20 6.04 20.16 4.39
C GLU A 20 7.51 19.93 4.71
N GLY A 21 8.06 18.83 4.22
CA GLY A 21 9.44 18.43 4.44
C GLY A 21 9.74 17.90 5.84
N LYS A 22 8.74 17.80 6.73
CA LYS A 22 8.95 17.46 8.14
C LYS A 22 8.24 16.18 8.60
N LYS A 23 7.77 15.33 7.67
CA LYS A 23 7.07 14.12 8.08
C LYS A 23 7.70 12.83 7.60
N TRP A 24 8.32 12.83 6.42
CA TRP A 24 9.01 11.66 5.91
C TRP A 24 10.30 11.42 6.70
N GLY A 25 10.44 10.22 7.27
CA GLY A 25 11.56 9.88 8.14
C GLY A 25 11.43 10.41 9.57
N THR A 26 10.27 10.92 9.96
CA THR A 26 9.99 11.42 11.31
C THR A 26 9.01 10.49 12.02
N GLU A 27 8.47 10.93 13.18
CA GLU A 27 7.48 10.14 13.91
C GLU A 27 6.17 9.95 13.15
N VAL A 28 5.87 10.79 12.16
CA VAL A 28 4.63 10.72 11.38
C VAL A 28 4.69 9.58 10.36
N ALA A 29 5.71 9.60 9.51
CA ALA A 29 5.96 8.55 8.54
C ALA A 29 7.42 8.12 8.67
N TYR A 30 7.69 7.31 9.66
CA TYR A 30 9.04 6.95 10.07
C TYR A 30 9.71 5.98 9.09
N TYR A 31 11.03 6.01 9.03
CA TYR A 31 11.79 5.09 8.22
C TYR A 31 11.87 3.71 8.88
N GLY A 32 11.80 2.66 8.06
CA GLY A 32 11.95 1.28 8.49
C GLY A 32 10.86 0.83 9.45
N PHE A 33 11.28 0.16 10.51
CA PHE A 33 10.38 -0.39 11.53
C PHE A 33 10.65 0.32 12.86
N ASN A 34 9.59 0.54 13.60
CA ASN A 34 9.68 1.22 14.89
C ASN A 34 8.88 0.48 15.95
N VAL A 35 9.36 0.49 17.19
CA VAL A 35 8.62 -0.06 18.32
C VAL A 35 7.67 1.02 18.83
N LEU A 36 6.37 0.74 18.69
CA LEU A 36 5.35 1.65 19.19
C LEU A 36 5.20 1.50 20.70
N GLY A 37 4.85 2.58 21.37
CA GLY A 37 4.65 2.59 22.82
C GLY A 37 3.36 1.90 23.28
N TYR A 38 2.59 1.32 22.36
CA TYR A 38 1.28 0.70 22.61
C TYR A 38 1.09 -0.49 21.67
N GLY A 39 -0.03 -1.19 21.82
CA GLY A 39 -0.34 -2.36 21.01
C GLY A 39 0.55 -3.54 21.35
N SER A 40 1.00 -4.27 20.36
CA SER A 40 1.83 -5.46 20.54
C SER A 40 3.28 -5.15 20.93
N LYS A 41 3.70 -3.89 20.81
CA LYS A 41 5.05 -3.41 21.14
C LYS A 41 6.16 -4.12 20.37
N VAL A 42 5.89 -4.53 19.14
CA VAL A 42 6.89 -5.11 18.24
C VAL A 42 7.31 -4.08 17.19
N ASN A 43 8.43 -4.32 16.52
CA ASN A 43 8.86 -3.47 15.41
C ASN A 43 7.80 -3.51 14.30
N SER A 44 7.27 -2.36 13.96
CA SER A 44 6.18 -2.23 13.00
C SER A 44 6.52 -1.20 11.93
N PRO A 45 6.13 -1.46 10.67
CA PRO A 45 6.29 -0.49 9.59
C PRO A 45 5.20 0.59 9.67
N TRP A 46 5.36 1.63 8.82
CA TRP A 46 4.34 2.67 8.71
C TRP A 46 3.06 2.09 8.11
N ARG A 47 1.91 2.46 8.68
CA ARG A 47 0.59 1.97 8.26
C ARG A 47 0.07 2.56 6.93
N ALA A 48 0.87 3.35 6.24
CA ALA A 48 0.53 3.97 4.97
C ALA A 48 -0.77 4.80 5.03
N GLY A 49 -1.00 5.46 6.13
CA GLY A 49 -2.20 6.25 6.38
C GLY A 49 -2.25 6.74 7.82
N ALA A 50 -3.46 6.94 8.32
CA ALA A 50 -3.71 7.41 9.68
C ALA A 50 -4.74 6.52 10.36
N ASN A 51 -4.71 6.48 11.70
CA ASN A 51 -5.67 5.76 12.55
C ASN A 51 -5.73 4.26 12.22
N GLU A 52 -6.81 3.78 11.61
CA GLU A 52 -6.98 2.37 11.29
C GLU A 52 -6.01 1.91 10.20
N SER A 53 -5.78 0.61 10.13
CA SER A 53 -4.92 0.02 9.11
C SER A 53 -5.44 0.32 7.72
N THR A 54 -4.54 0.67 6.80
CA THR A 54 -4.85 0.70 5.38
C THR A 54 -5.04 -0.73 4.90
N THR A 55 -6.08 -0.98 4.12
CA THR A 55 -6.38 -2.31 3.59
C THR A 55 -6.54 -2.28 2.08
N MET A 56 -6.18 -3.39 1.44
CA MET A 56 -6.38 -3.59 0.01
C MET A 56 -7.07 -4.93 -0.24
N ARG A 57 -8.05 -4.93 -1.12
CA ARG A 57 -8.78 -6.13 -1.52
C ARG A 57 -8.63 -6.35 -3.02
N PHE A 58 -8.32 -7.58 -3.38
CA PHE A 58 -8.26 -8.03 -4.77
C PHE A 58 -9.25 -9.17 -4.97
N SER A 59 -10.16 -9.02 -5.92
CA SER A 59 -11.20 -10.04 -6.17
C SER A 59 -10.67 -11.28 -6.89
N THR A 60 -9.50 -11.19 -7.51
CA THR A 60 -8.82 -12.30 -8.17
C THR A 60 -7.35 -12.30 -7.79
N ASP A 61 -6.62 -13.35 -8.16
CA ASP A 61 -5.16 -13.38 -8.03
C ASP A 61 -4.55 -12.28 -8.90
N VAL A 62 -3.54 -11.63 -8.39
CA VAL A 62 -2.84 -10.53 -9.08
C VAL A 62 -1.33 -10.73 -8.99
N ALA A 63 -0.59 -9.89 -9.71
CA ALA A 63 0.86 -9.75 -9.52
C ALA A 63 1.18 -8.29 -9.18
N ILE A 64 1.97 -8.08 -8.14
CA ILE A 64 2.43 -6.75 -7.72
C ILE A 64 3.86 -6.60 -8.19
N ASN A 65 4.10 -5.72 -9.17
CA ASN A 65 5.40 -5.57 -9.82
C ASN A 65 6.00 -6.93 -10.25
N GLY A 66 5.13 -7.83 -10.79
CA GLY A 66 5.54 -9.16 -11.22
C GLY A 66 5.55 -10.23 -10.12
N ASN A 67 5.25 -9.89 -8.87
CA ASN A 67 5.23 -10.85 -7.76
C ASN A 67 3.79 -11.28 -7.48
N LYS A 68 3.54 -12.58 -7.49
CA LYS A 68 2.20 -13.14 -7.34
C LYS A 68 1.61 -12.89 -5.97
N LEU A 69 0.34 -12.52 -5.92
CA LEU A 69 -0.44 -12.35 -4.70
C LEU A 69 -1.84 -12.92 -4.92
N ALA A 70 -2.27 -13.82 -4.05
CA ALA A 70 -3.58 -14.46 -4.15
C ALA A 70 -4.71 -13.45 -3.90
N ALA A 71 -5.88 -13.72 -4.46
CA ALA A 71 -7.09 -12.96 -4.16
C ALA A 71 -7.35 -12.91 -2.65
N GLY A 72 -7.85 -11.81 -2.16
CA GLY A 72 -8.18 -11.67 -0.74
C GLY A 72 -8.05 -10.25 -0.23
N ASN A 73 -8.20 -10.11 1.08
CA ASN A 73 -8.05 -8.85 1.80
C ASN A 73 -6.70 -8.83 2.50
N TYR A 74 -6.02 -7.69 2.45
CA TYR A 74 -4.69 -7.53 3.06
C TYR A 74 -4.61 -6.22 3.82
N GLY A 75 -3.95 -6.24 4.97
CA GLY A 75 -3.41 -5.04 5.59
C GLY A 75 -2.22 -4.56 4.77
N PHE A 76 -2.10 -3.28 4.54
CA PHE A 76 -1.05 -2.70 3.73
C PHE A 76 -0.17 -1.80 4.58
N PHE A 77 1.12 -2.08 4.57
CA PHE A 77 2.12 -1.33 5.32
C PHE A 77 3.29 -0.99 4.40
N ILE A 78 4.03 0.04 4.75
CA ILE A 78 5.21 0.44 4.00
C ILE A 78 6.38 0.62 4.97
N ALA A 79 7.46 -0.11 4.74
CA ALA A 79 8.73 0.16 5.38
C ALA A 79 9.45 1.23 4.54
N LEU A 80 9.49 2.45 5.04
CA LEU A 80 10.09 3.58 4.34
C LEU A 80 11.60 3.63 4.57
N TYR A 81 12.32 4.02 3.54
CA TYR A 81 13.75 4.32 3.60
C TYR A 81 14.01 5.56 2.74
N PRO A 82 15.16 6.24 2.91
CA PRO A 82 15.41 7.50 2.17
C PRO A 82 15.31 7.39 0.65
N ASP A 83 15.69 6.26 0.05
CA ASP A 83 15.72 6.10 -1.40
C ASP A 83 14.83 4.98 -1.94
N SER A 84 14.25 4.19 -1.06
CA SER A 84 13.40 3.06 -1.45
C SER A 84 12.35 2.77 -0.39
N CYS A 85 11.36 1.96 -0.76
CA CYS A 85 10.32 1.52 0.16
C CYS A 85 10.10 0.03 -0.03
N VAL A 86 9.64 -0.65 1.03
CA VAL A 86 9.17 -2.03 0.93
C VAL A 86 7.68 -2.02 1.19
N LEU A 87 6.90 -2.41 0.19
CA LEU A 87 5.46 -2.60 0.30
C LEU A 87 5.20 -3.94 0.97
N ILE A 88 4.37 -3.95 2.00
CA ILE A 88 4.09 -5.15 2.79
C ILE A 88 2.59 -5.43 2.76
N PHE A 89 2.24 -6.62 2.26
CA PHE A 89 0.87 -7.12 2.26
C PHE A 89 0.76 -8.17 3.36
N ASN A 90 -0.12 -7.93 4.32
CA ASN A 90 -0.23 -8.70 5.56
C ASN A 90 -1.65 -9.23 5.73
N LYS A 91 -1.81 -10.40 6.32
CA LYS A 91 -3.13 -11.00 6.53
C LYS A 91 -3.96 -10.31 7.59
N ASN A 92 -3.37 -9.52 8.47
CA ASN A 92 -4.11 -8.80 9.50
C ASN A 92 -4.75 -7.56 8.89
N THR A 93 -6.06 -7.58 8.73
CA THR A 93 -6.86 -6.46 8.21
C THR A 93 -7.59 -5.70 9.33
N GLU A 94 -7.60 -6.22 10.54
CA GLU A 94 -8.31 -5.67 11.68
C GLU A 94 -7.30 -5.11 12.67
N GLY A 95 -6.99 -3.86 12.58
CA GLY A 95 -6.05 -3.27 13.50
C GLY A 95 -6.16 -1.76 13.50
N TRP A 96 -5.65 -1.17 14.56
CA TRP A 96 -5.54 0.27 14.65
C TRP A 96 -4.14 0.68 14.20
N GLY A 97 -4.01 0.95 12.90
CA GLY A 97 -2.72 1.26 12.29
C GLY A 97 -1.76 0.08 12.38
N SER A 98 -0.52 0.32 12.79
CA SER A 98 0.51 -0.72 12.94
C SER A 98 0.58 -1.30 14.35
N TYR A 99 -0.39 -1.02 15.21
CA TYR A 99 -0.36 -1.39 16.63
C TYR A 99 -0.22 -2.89 16.85
N PHE A 100 -0.88 -3.68 16.03
CA PHE A 100 -0.94 -5.14 16.14
C PHE A 100 -0.29 -5.83 14.95
N TYR A 101 0.62 -5.12 14.27
CA TYR A 101 1.37 -5.72 13.17
C TYR A 101 2.23 -6.88 13.68
N THR A 102 2.25 -7.96 12.91
CA THR A 102 3.19 -9.06 13.12
C THR A 102 3.70 -9.55 11.78
N SER A 103 5.03 -9.69 11.66
CA SER A 103 5.66 -10.14 10.42
C SER A 103 5.30 -11.57 10.05
N ASN A 104 4.86 -12.38 11.00
CA ASN A 104 4.42 -13.75 10.74
C ASN A 104 3.22 -13.83 9.80
N LEU A 105 2.46 -12.73 9.67
CA LEU A 105 1.30 -12.64 8.79
C LEU A 105 1.63 -11.94 7.47
N ASP A 106 2.87 -11.57 7.22
CA ASP A 106 3.30 -11.01 5.94
C ASP A 106 3.20 -12.06 4.85
N VAL A 107 2.50 -11.72 3.77
CA VAL A 107 2.29 -12.61 2.62
C VAL A 107 3.26 -12.25 1.50
N LEU A 108 3.49 -10.95 1.28
CA LEU A 108 4.32 -10.45 0.19
C LEU A 108 5.01 -9.17 0.61
N LYS A 109 6.28 -9.05 0.23
CA LYS A 109 7.08 -7.83 0.37
C LYS A 109 7.65 -7.47 -0.99
N VAL A 110 7.45 -6.24 -1.42
CA VAL A 110 7.90 -5.75 -2.72
C VAL A 110 8.67 -4.46 -2.54
N SER A 111 9.91 -4.43 -3.03
CA SER A 111 10.71 -3.21 -3.00
C SER A 111 10.36 -2.31 -4.18
N VAL A 112 10.15 -1.03 -3.90
CA VAL A 112 9.89 -0.01 -4.92
C VAL A 112 10.73 1.23 -4.62
N ARG A 113 10.88 2.10 -5.62
CA ARG A 113 11.54 3.38 -5.45
C ARG A 113 10.49 4.48 -5.46
N GLN A 114 10.50 5.32 -4.44
CA GLN A 114 9.61 6.48 -4.38
C GLN A 114 10.10 7.62 -5.26
N GLN A 115 9.15 8.39 -5.77
CA GLN A 115 9.38 9.64 -6.47
C GLN A 115 9.15 10.79 -5.48
N LYS A 116 10.08 11.73 -5.40
CA LYS A 116 10.06 12.82 -4.39
C LYS A 116 9.84 14.19 -5.00
N ASP A 117 9.49 14.24 -6.27
CA ASP A 117 9.52 15.46 -7.09
C ASP A 117 8.19 15.74 -7.78
N MET A 118 7.07 15.38 -7.17
CA MET A 118 5.77 15.80 -7.69
C MET A 118 5.72 17.31 -7.76
N LYS A 119 5.12 17.84 -8.83
CA LYS A 119 5.07 19.29 -9.07
C LYS A 119 4.09 20.00 -8.15
N VAL A 120 3.09 19.28 -7.66
CA VAL A 120 2.04 19.83 -6.80
C VAL A 120 2.00 19.01 -5.52
N SER A 121 2.00 19.69 -4.37
CA SER A 121 1.91 19.04 -3.06
C SER A 121 0.50 18.51 -2.83
N LYS A 122 0.40 17.26 -2.36
CA LYS A 122 -0.85 16.67 -1.91
C LYS A 122 -1.02 16.91 -0.41
N GLU A 123 -1.97 17.75 -0.04
CA GLU A 123 -2.24 18.06 1.38
C GLU A 123 -2.72 16.82 2.14
N ARG A 124 -3.60 16.01 1.53
CA ARG A 124 -4.06 14.77 2.12
C ARG A 124 -3.46 13.57 1.41
N LEU A 125 -3.03 12.58 2.19
CA LEU A 125 -2.57 11.30 1.65
C LEU A 125 -3.67 10.70 0.78
N ASP A 126 -3.31 10.24 -0.42
CA ASP A 126 -4.23 9.70 -1.40
C ASP A 126 -3.64 8.48 -2.08
N PHE A 127 -4.50 7.58 -2.52
CA PHE A 127 -4.14 6.48 -3.41
C PHE A 127 -4.75 6.76 -4.76
N THR A 128 -3.93 6.80 -5.81
CA THR A 128 -4.37 7.11 -7.16
C THR A 128 -4.21 5.90 -8.07
N PHE A 129 -5.06 5.87 -9.11
CA PHE A 129 -5.05 4.83 -10.14
C PHE A 129 -4.76 5.49 -11.47
N ASP A 130 -3.79 4.97 -12.21
CA ASP A 130 -3.35 5.55 -13.47
C ASP A 130 -2.86 4.47 -14.44
N LYS A 131 -2.62 4.84 -15.69
CA LYS A 131 -2.06 3.96 -16.73
C LYS A 131 -2.80 2.63 -16.85
N GLN A 132 -4.12 2.67 -16.75
CA GLN A 132 -4.93 1.46 -16.83
C GLN A 132 -4.90 0.86 -18.25
N THR A 133 -4.61 -0.44 -18.31
CA THR A 133 -4.75 -1.27 -19.50
C THR A 133 -5.72 -2.41 -19.19
N ASN A 134 -5.93 -3.33 -20.14
CA ASN A 134 -6.77 -4.50 -19.88
C ASN A 134 -6.17 -5.47 -18.86
N GLU A 135 -4.84 -5.42 -18.65
CA GLU A 135 -4.12 -6.37 -17.82
C GLU A 135 -3.36 -5.74 -16.67
N SER A 136 -3.32 -4.42 -16.59
CA SER A 136 -2.55 -3.74 -15.55
C SER A 136 -3.11 -2.38 -15.18
N ILE A 137 -2.77 -1.92 -13.99
CA ILE A 137 -3.03 -0.57 -13.52
C ILE A 137 -1.91 -0.14 -12.59
N GLU A 138 -1.52 1.12 -12.67
CA GLU A 138 -0.57 1.69 -11.70
C GLU A 138 -1.34 2.26 -10.52
N VAL A 139 -0.98 1.80 -9.32
CA VAL A 139 -1.49 2.33 -8.06
C VAL A 139 -0.37 3.11 -7.41
N ALA A 140 -0.65 4.29 -6.90
CA ALA A 140 0.34 5.09 -6.20
C ALA A 140 -0.22 5.69 -4.94
N LEU A 141 0.57 5.64 -3.85
CA LEU A 141 0.34 6.45 -2.68
C LEU A 141 0.98 7.81 -2.94
N GLU A 142 0.21 8.89 -2.78
CA GLU A 142 0.70 10.25 -2.96
C GLU A 142 0.42 11.08 -1.72
N TRP A 143 1.45 11.73 -1.22
CA TRP A 143 1.32 12.64 -0.08
C TRP A 143 2.48 13.64 -0.10
N GLU A 144 2.17 14.91 0.12
CA GLU A 144 3.12 15.99 -0.04
C GLU A 144 3.69 15.96 -1.47
N TYR A 145 5.01 15.91 -1.64
CA TYR A 145 5.67 15.82 -2.95
C TYR A 145 6.12 14.39 -3.28
N TRP A 146 5.78 13.41 -2.44
CA TRP A 146 6.19 12.02 -2.64
C TRP A 146 5.12 11.20 -3.31
N ARG A 147 5.55 10.33 -4.20
CA ARG A 147 4.73 9.36 -4.90
C ARG A 147 5.38 7.99 -4.80
N ILE A 148 4.65 7.02 -4.31
CA ILE A 148 5.11 5.64 -4.16
C ILE A 148 4.27 4.77 -5.09
N PRO A 149 4.75 4.48 -6.32
CA PRO A 149 3.97 3.75 -7.32
C PRO A 149 4.28 2.26 -7.30
N PHE A 150 3.28 1.47 -7.67
CA PHE A 150 3.46 0.05 -7.98
C PHE A 150 2.41 -0.36 -9.01
N THR A 151 2.69 -1.43 -9.75
CA THR A 151 1.81 -1.92 -10.80
C THR A 151 1.09 -3.18 -10.32
N VAL A 152 -0.22 -3.22 -10.48
CA VAL A 152 -1.04 -4.40 -10.26
C VAL A 152 -1.36 -4.99 -11.63
N GLU A 153 -1.01 -6.25 -11.85
CA GLU A 153 -1.22 -6.95 -13.10
C GLU A 153 -2.15 -8.13 -12.88
N VAL A 154 -2.97 -8.43 -13.89
CA VAL A 154 -3.88 -9.58 -13.89
C VAL A 154 -3.63 -10.42 -15.14
N ASP A 155 -3.85 -11.72 -15.02
CA ASP A 155 -3.87 -12.61 -16.19
C ASP A 155 -5.29 -12.57 -16.78
N LEU A 156 -5.47 -11.81 -17.84
CA LEU A 156 -6.78 -11.59 -18.43
C LEU A 156 -7.41 -12.89 -18.94
N VAL A 157 -6.63 -13.77 -19.53
CA VAL A 157 -7.13 -15.06 -20.02
C VAL A 157 -7.58 -15.93 -18.85
N LYS A 158 -6.77 -16.05 -17.82
CA LYS A 158 -7.09 -16.83 -16.62
C LYS A 158 -8.33 -16.29 -15.89
N THR A 159 -8.42 -14.99 -15.70
CA THR A 159 -9.56 -14.38 -15.01
C THR A 159 -10.84 -14.51 -15.82
N THR A 160 -10.78 -14.37 -17.14
CA THR A 160 -11.93 -14.55 -18.02
C THR A 160 -12.43 -15.99 -17.99
N LEU A 161 -11.53 -16.97 -18.07
CA LEU A 161 -11.91 -18.39 -17.99
C LEU A 161 -12.53 -18.73 -16.63
N ALA A 162 -11.98 -18.23 -15.54
CA ALA A 162 -12.54 -18.42 -14.21
C ALA A 162 -13.95 -17.84 -14.11
N SER A 163 -14.19 -16.67 -14.68
CA SER A 163 -15.50 -16.02 -14.71
C SER A 163 -16.53 -16.85 -15.50
N ILE A 164 -16.13 -17.44 -16.62
CA ILE A 164 -17.01 -18.27 -17.45
C ILE A 164 -17.38 -19.57 -16.72
N LYS A 165 -16.43 -20.15 -15.97
CA LYS A 165 -16.63 -21.39 -15.22
C LYS A 165 -17.40 -21.23 -13.93
N ALA A 166 -17.41 -20.02 -13.41
CA ALA A 166 -18.11 -19.72 -12.18
C ALA A 166 -19.60 -19.57 -12.43
#